data_d84ca4e579e7d2a8e0165d5fa3267782
#
_entry.id   d84ca4e579e7d2a8e0165d5fa3267782
#
_cell.length_a   1.000
_cell.length_b   1.000
_cell.length_c   1.000
_cell.angle_alpha   90.00
_cell.angle_beta   90.00
_cell.angle_gamma   90.00
#
_symmetry.space_group_name_H-M   'P 1'
#
loop_
_entity.id
_entity.type
_entity.pdbx_description
1 polymer ?
#
loop_
_entity_poly.entity_id
_entity_poly.type
_entity_poly.pdbx_seq_one_letter_code
_entity_poly.pdbx_strand_id
1 'polypeptide(L)'
;MINKVILTGRLVADVELRYTPSNKAVATARIACPRDFKNQNGERESDFFPLVIWGKQGENFANWLKKGFLVTVEGRLQTRSYENQEGQKVYVTEVNVSNFDNLQPRDHSNSSSQ
;
A
#
# COMPACT_ATOMS: atom_id res chain seq x y z
N MET A 1 0.63 -18.85 15.19
CA MET A 1 1.76 -17.93 15.04
C MET A 1 1.26 -16.55 14.68
N ILE A 2 2.01 -15.52 15.04
CA ILE A 2 1.59 -14.14 14.81
C ILE A 2 2.37 -13.59 13.62
N ASN A 3 1.62 -13.03 12.66
CA ASN A 3 2.20 -12.30 11.53
C ASN A 3 1.23 -11.20 11.21
N LYS A 4 1.48 -10.02 11.76
CA LYS A 4 0.56 -8.89 11.62
C LYS A 4 1.33 -7.60 11.44
N VAL A 5 0.88 -6.80 10.48
CA VAL A 5 1.47 -5.49 10.17
C VAL A 5 0.36 -4.47 10.14
N ILE A 6 0.60 -3.33 10.78
CA ILE A 6 -0.30 -2.19 10.72
C ILE A 6 0.55 -0.98 10.37
N LEU A 7 0.22 -0.33 9.26
CA LEU A 7 0.98 0.82 8.77
C LEU A 7 0.05 1.97 8.48
N THR A 8 0.48 3.17 8.85
CA THR A 8 -0.20 4.40 8.47
C THR A 8 0.79 5.27 7.71
N GLY A 9 0.38 5.76 6.55
CA GLY A 9 1.25 6.58 5.72
C GLY A 9 0.52 7.06 4.49
N ARG A 10 1.29 7.58 3.53
CA ARG A 10 0.74 8.10 2.30
C ARG A 10 1.15 7.26 1.11
N LEU A 11 0.23 7.11 0.17
CA LEU A 11 0.53 6.42 -1.07
C LEU A 11 1.48 7.27 -1.91
N VAL A 12 2.53 6.66 -2.45
CA VAL A 12 3.56 7.38 -3.22
C VAL A 12 3.25 7.47 -4.71
N ALA A 13 2.25 6.71 -5.15
CA ALA A 13 1.81 6.69 -6.54
C ALA A 13 0.37 6.21 -6.58
N ASP A 14 -0.26 6.33 -7.75
CA ASP A 14 -1.60 5.79 -7.93
C ASP A 14 -1.55 4.27 -7.83
N VAL A 15 -2.66 3.69 -7.34
CA VAL A 15 -2.79 2.25 -7.17
C VAL A 15 -2.93 1.60 -8.54
N GLU A 16 -2.19 0.52 -8.76
CA GLU A 16 -2.25 -0.24 -10.00
C GLU A 16 -3.15 -1.44 -9.80
N LEU A 17 -4.17 -1.56 -10.64
CA LEU A 17 -5.12 -2.66 -10.56
C LEU A 17 -4.95 -3.56 -11.78
N ARG A 18 -4.79 -4.85 -11.54
CA ARG A 18 -4.68 -5.84 -12.59
C ARG A 18 -5.58 -7.02 -12.29
N TYR A 19 -5.77 -7.85 -13.30
CA TYR A 19 -6.52 -9.08 -13.16
C TYR A 19 -5.64 -10.24 -13.60
N THR A 20 -5.65 -11.32 -12.81
CA THR A 20 -4.89 -12.52 -13.14
C THR A 20 -5.55 -13.26 -14.31
N PRO A 21 -4.87 -14.25 -14.92
CA PRO A 21 -5.51 -15.07 -15.95
C PRO A 21 -6.79 -15.75 -15.48
N SER A 22 -6.91 -16.02 -14.18
CA SER A 22 -8.15 -16.59 -13.62
C SER A 22 -9.17 -15.50 -13.26
N ASN A 23 -8.94 -14.27 -13.70
CA ASN A 23 -9.85 -13.13 -13.51
C ASN A 23 -9.97 -12.71 -12.05
N LYS A 24 -8.90 -12.84 -11.30
CA LYS A 24 -8.86 -12.40 -9.91
C LYS A 24 -8.19 -11.04 -9.84
N ALA A 25 -8.85 -10.10 -9.16
CA ALA A 25 -8.31 -8.74 -9.02
C ALA A 25 -7.11 -8.72 -8.08
N VAL A 26 -6.10 -7.95 -8.44
CA VAL A 26 -4.97 -7.67 -7.55
C VAL A 26 -4.56 -6.22 -7.72
N ALA A 27 -4.54 -5.49 -6.61
CA ALA A 27 -4.08 -4.12 -6.57
C ALA A 27 -2.70 -4.09 -5.93
N THR A 28 -1.81 -3.27 -6.49
CA THR A 28 -0.49 -3.05 -5.92
C THR A 28 -0.30 -1.56 -5.67
N ALA A 29 0.38 -1.26 -4.59
CA ALA A 29 0.62 0.11 -4.18
C ALA A 29 1.91 0.17 -3.37
N ARG A 30 2.32 1.39 -3.05
CA ARG A 30 3.49 1.61 -2.22
C ARG A 30 3.17 2.71 -1.23
N ILE A 31 3.44 2.44 0.04
CA ILE A 31 3.13 3.37 1.12
C ILE A 31 4.43 3.92 1.71
N ALA A 32 4.43 5.22 2.01
CA ALA A 32 5.53 5.90 2.69
C ALA A 32 5.11 6.17 4.13
N CYS A 33 5.85 5.59 5.06
CA CYS A 33 5.59 5.74 6.49
C CYS A 33 6.71 6.56 7.10
N PRO A 34 6.43 7.81 7.54
CA PRO A 34 7.49 8.61 8.16
C PRO A 34 7.91 8.01 9.49
N ARG A 35 9.19 8.09 9.77
CA ARG A 35 9.70 7.65 11.05
C ARG A 35 9.35 8.66 12.13
N ASP A 36 9.29 8.20 13.36
CA ASP A 36 8.91 9.05 14.49
C ASP A 36 10.02 10.06 14.84
N PHE A 37 11.26 9.77 14.46
CA PHE A 37 12.41 10.58 14.85
C PHE A 37 13.04 11.25 13.63
N LYS A 38 13.57 12.44 13.84
CA LYS A 38 14.35 13.13 12.83
C LYS A 38 15.78 12.59 12.83
N ASN A 39 16.42 12.62 11.66
CA ASN A 39 17.81 12.24 11.54
C ASN A 39 18.73 13.36 12.05
N GLN A 40 20.06 13.16 11.92
CA GLN A 40 21.03 14.13 12.40
C GLN A 40 20.93 15.48 11.71
N ASN A 41 20.39 15.50 10.51
CA ASN A 41 20.22 16.75 9.74
C ASN A 41 18.89 17.43 10.03
N GLY A 42 18.12 16.93 10.98
CA GLY A 42 16.82 17.49 11.31
C GLY A 42 15.71 17.10 10.37
N GLU A 43 15.96 16.15 9.47
CA GLU A 43 14.99 15.69 8.50
C GLU A 43 14.35 14.38 8.94
N ARG A 44 13.05 14.24 8.67
CA ARG A 44 12.33 13.01 8.97
C ARG A 44 12.37 12.10 7.76
N GLU A 45 12.95 10.93 7.95
CA GLU A 45 13.01 9.91 6.91
C GLU A 45 11.73 9.10 6.87
N SER A 46 11.46 8.48 5.74
CA SER A 46 10.31 7.60 5.56
C SER A 46 10.80 6.23 5.14
N ASP A 47 10.06 5.23 5.59
CA ASP A 47 10.24 3.87 5.10
C ASP A 47 9.14 3.57 4.10
N PHE A 48 9.48 2.82 3.05
CA PHE A 48 8.58 2.53 1.95
C PHE A 48 8.30 1.03 1.90
N PHE A 49 7.04 0.68 1.79
CA PHE A 49 6.64 -0.72 1.79
C PHE A 49 5.71 -1.02 0.63
N PRO A 50 5.94 -2.13 -0.08
CA PRO A 50 5.01 -2.56 -1.12
C PRO A 50 3.79 -3.22 -0.51
N LEU A 51 2.62 -2.91 -1.09
CA LEU A 51 1.34 -3.43 -0.65
C LEU A 51 0.70 -4.24 -1.77
N VAL A 52 0.06 -5.33 -1.39
CA VAL A 52 -0.71 -6.16 -2.32
C VAL A 52 -2.09 -6.37 -1.71
N ILE A 53 -3.13 -6.11 -2.49
CA ILE A 53 -4.51 -6.24 -2.03
C ILE A 53 -5.27 -7.07 -3.05
N TRP A 54 -5.81 -8.20 -2.63
CA TRP A 54 -6.48 -9.14 -3.51
C TRP A 54 -8.00 -8.99 -3.50
N GLY A 55 -8.61 -9.33 -4.62
CA GLY A 55 -10.04 -9.48 -4.73
C GLY A 55 -10.80 -8.17 -4.67
N LYS A 56 -12.00 -8.21 -4.12
CA LYS A 56 -12.86 -7.04 -4.04
C LYS A 56 -12.22 -5.91 -3.24
N GLN A 57 -11.48 -6.25 -2.20
CA GLN A 57 -10.73 -5.27 -1.44
C GLN A 57 -9.74 -4.53 -2.34
N GLY A 58 -9.08 -5.26 -3.25
CA GLY A 58 -8.15 -4.64 -4.18
C GLY A 58 -8.83 -3.68 -5.13
N GLU A 59 -9.99 -4.05 -5.63
CA GLU A 59 -10.79 -3.17 -6.49
C GLU A 59 -11.19 -1.90 -5.74
N ASN A 60 -11.65 -2.05 -4.51
CA ASN A 60 -12.04 -0.92 -3.69
C ASN A 60 -10.84 -0.01 -3.38
N PHE A 61 -9.71 -0.61 -3.06
CA PHE A 61 -8.49 0.12 -2.77
C PHE A 61 -8.09 0.98 -3.98
N ALA A 62 -8.12 0.39 -5.16
CA ALA A 62 -7.75 1.10 -6.39
C ALA A 62 -8.76 2.19 -6.74
N ASN A 63 -10.04 1.96 -6.49
CA ASN A 63 -11.09 2.91 -6.85
C ASN A 63 -11.18 4.08 -5.89
N TRP A 64 -10.88 3.85 -4.60
CA TRP A 64 -11.12 4.86 -3.57
C TRP A 64 -9.88 5.65 -3.18
N LEU A 65 -8.68 5.14 -3.45
CA LEU A 65 -7.44 5.75 -2.99
C LEU A 65 -6.58 6.20 -4.14
N LYS A 66 -5.90 7.31 -3.94
CA LYS A 66 -5.05 7.93 -4.97
C LYS A 66 -3.70 8.32 -4.37
N LYS A 67 -2.77 8.63 -5.26
CA LYS A 67 -1.47 9.14 -4.86
C LYS A 67 -1.61 10.27 -3.84
N GLY A 68 -0.83 10.19 -2.78
CA GLY A 68 -0.80 11.20 -1.73
C GLY A 68 -1.82 11.00 -0.62
N PHE A 69 -2.77 10.10 -0.80
CA PHE A 69 -3.80 9.87 0.23
C PHE A 69 -3.19 9.26 1.49
N LEU A 70 -3.65 9.73 2.62
CA LEU A 70 -3.31 9.16 3.92
C LEU A 70 -4.18 7.95 4.17
N VAL A 71 -3.57 6.82 4.50
CA VAL A 71 -4.27 5.56 4.65
C VAL A 71 -3.64 4.72 5.75
N THR A 72 -4.46 3.93 6.43
CA THR A 72 -3.99 2.89 7.34
C THR A 72 -4.29 1.55 6.69
N VAL A 73 -3.30 0.66 6.69
CA VAL A 73 -3.47 -0.70 6.18
C VAL A 73 -3.11 -1.69 7.27
N GLU A 74 -3.82 -2.81 7.25
CA GLU A 74 -3.60 -3.92 8.16
C GLU A 74 -3.48 -5.19 7.34
N GLY A 75 -2.50 -6.01 7.65
CA GLY A 75 -2.30 -7.25 6.93
C GLY A 75 -1.19 -8.06 7.54
N ARG A 76 -0.55 -8.84 6.71
CA ARG A 76 0.57 -9.68 7.12
C ARG A 76 1.70 -9.55 6.12
N LEU A 77 2.92 -9.79 6.58
CA LEU A 77 4.08 -9.83 5.70
C LEU A 77 4.09 -11.17 4.95
N GLN A 78 4.44 -11.11 3.69
CA GLN A 78 4.67 -12.31 2.90
C GLN A 78 5.85 -12.09 1.98
N THR A 79 6.48 -13.19 1.61
CA THR A 79 7.58 -13.15 0.67
C THR A 79 7.20 -13.95 -0.57
N ARG A 80 7.74 -13.53 -1.68
CA ARG A 80 7.63 -14.27 -2.93
C ARG A 80 8.93 -14.09 -3.69
N SER A 81 9.14 -14.89 -4.69
CA SER A 81 10.33 -14.77 -5.52
C SER A 81 9.93 -14.81 -6.98
N TYR A 82 10.75 -14.19 -7.79
CA TYR A 82 10.60 -14.25 -9.24
C TYR A 82 12.00 -14.25 -9.85
N GLU A 83 12.07 -14.65 -11.11
CA GLU A 83 13.31 -14.66 -11.85
C GLU A 83 13.40 -13.38 -12.68
N ASN A 84 14.52 -12.65 -12.56
CA ASN A 84 14.72 -11.47 -13.38
C ASN A 84 15.22 -11.86 -14.76
N GLN A 85 15.49 -10.85 -15.60
CA GLN A 85 15.92 -11.09 -16.98
C GLN A 85 17.28 -11.78 -17.06
N GLU A 86 18.08 -11.68 -16.02
CA GLU A 86 19.39 -12.32 -15.97
C GLU A 86 19.33 -13.73 -15.40
N GLY A 87 18.15 -14.24 -15.13
CA GLY A 87 17.97 -15.58 -14.57
C GLY A 87 18.22 -15.66 -13.09
N GLN A 88 18.37 -14.54 -12.41
CA GLN A 88 18.61 -14.49 -10.98
C GLN A 88 17.29 -14.48 -10.22
N LYS A 89 17.27 -15.18 -9.09
CA LYS A 89 16.10 -15.23 -8.24
C LYS A 89 16.06 -13.98 -7.36
N VAL A 90 14.96 -13.25 -7.46
CA VAL A 90 14.77 -12.02 -6.69
C VAL A 90 13.67 -12.27 -5.66
N TYR A 91 13.91 -11.89 -4.40
CA TYR A 91 12.96 -12.06 -3.32
C TYR A 91 12.32 -10.71 -2.98
N VAL A 92 11.02 -10.75 -2.78
CA VAL A 92 10.25 -9.53 -2.43
C VAL A 92 9.51 -9.81 -1.13
N THR A 93 9.61 -8.87 -0.19
CA THR A 93 8.79 -8.88 1.03
C THR A 93 7.76 -7.78 0.89
N GLU A 94 6.50 -8.13 1.07
CA GLU A 94 5.40 -7.20 0.87
C GLU A 94 4.33 -7.42 1.92
N VAL A 95 3.44 -6.43 2.06
CA VAL A 95 2.30 -6.54 2.96
C VAL A 95 1.08 -6.99 2.16
N ASN A 96 0.55 -8.14 2.54
CA ASN A 96 -0.72 -8.62 1.99
C ASN A 96 -1.83 -8.02 2.83
N VAL A 97 -2.49 -7.01 2.29
CA VAL A 97 -3.45 -6.19 3.03
C VAL A 97 -4.77 -6.92 3.16
N SER A 98 -5.26 -7.05 4.38
CA SER A 98 -6.56 -7.66 4.65
C SER A 98 -7.62 -6.60 4.96
N ASN A 99 -7.21 -5.40 5.37
CA ASN A 99 -8.14 -4.34 5.73
C ASN A 99 -7.45 -2.99 5.58
N PHE A 100 -8.23 -1.96 5.28
CA PHE A 100 -7.66 -0.62 5.16
C PHE A 100 -8.70 0.43 5.51
N ASP A 101 -8.22 1.61 5.92
CA ASP A 101 -9.05 2.79 6.17
C ASP A 101 -8.49 3.97 5.43
N ASN A 102 -9.35 4.69 4.74
CA ASN A 102 -9.00 5.93 4.08
C ASN A 102 -9.08 7.06 5.11
N LEU A 103 -7.92 7.63 5.46
CA LEU A 103 -7.84 8.70 6.44
C LEU A 103 -7.74 10.07 5.80
N GLN A 104 -7.81 10.13 4.47
CA GLN A 104 -7.69 11.40 3.77
C GLN A 104 -8.88 12.29 4.13
N PRO A 105 -8.62 13.52 4.59
CA PRO A 105 -9.73 14.45 4.90
C PRO A 105 -10.54 14.73 3.65
N ARG A 106 -11.87 14.90 3.84
CA ARG A 106 -12.75 15.29 2.75
C ARG A 106 -12.49 16.74 2.39
N ASP A 107 -12.59 17.02 1.09
CA ASP A 107 -12.59 18.40 0.61
C ASP A 107 -13.87 19.08 1.09
N HIS A 108 -13.74 20.21 1.78
CA HIS A 108 -14.89 20.94 2.30
C HIS A 108 -15.83 21.40 1.19
N SER A 109 -15.27 21.75 0.04
CA SER A 109 -16.11 22.16 -1.09
C SER A 109 -16.97 21.01 -1.58
N ASN A 110 -16.51 19.79 -1.43
CA ASN A 110 -17.26 18.59 -1.79
C ASN A 110 -18.16 18.15 -0.66
N SER A 111 -17.74 18.35 0.58
CA SER A 111 -18.53 17.93 1.72
C SER A 111 -19.85 18.68 1.81
N SER A 112 -19.88 19.91 1.32
CA SER A 112 -21.13 20.70 1.33
C SER A 112 -22.18 20.13 0.40
N SER A 113 -21.79 19.30 -0.54
CA SER A 113 -22.73 18.69 -1.48
C SER A 113 -23.30 17.37 -0.99
N GLN A 114 -22.95 16.96 0.18
CA GLN A 114 -23.36 15.66 0.71
C GLN A 114 -24.62 15.72 1.51
#